data_ba7236059521562cc06361efdc29d45a
#
_entry.id   ba7236059521562cc06361efdc29d45a
#
_cell.length_a   1.000
_cell.length_b   1.000
_cell.length_c   1.000
_cell.angle_alpha   90.00
_cell.angle_beta   90.00
_cell.angle_gamma   90.00
#
_symmetry.space_group_name_H-M   'P 1'
#
loop_
_entity.id
_entity.type
_entity.pdbx_description
1 polymer ?
#
loop_
_entity_poly.entity_id
_entity_poly.type
_entity_poly.pdbx_seq_one_letter_code
_entity_poly.pdbx_strand_id
1 'polypeptide(L)'
;WSGRADLKTLTSAEILGPPGFLQKDSLYFGLYINELIYRLFLEQDSSERFYDHYKEFINALFRGPLDEPLLRKFEIVLLNELGYGLVLDSEAESGDELEPDGHYLYVPQFGLKKVNEKNTKHFLKGRDVLAMAGDDWSNPMAVKAARRILKTAIDFYLDGKQLHSRRLYRDFKDASSI
;
A
#
# COMPACT_ATOMS: atom_id res chain seq x y z
N TRP A 1 26.58 -9.39 -9.91
CA TRP A 1 26.15 -8.95 -11.24
C TRP A 1 27.32 -8.29 -11.97
N SER A 2 27.45 -8.53 -13.27
CA SER A 2 28.45 -7.87 -14.13
C SER A 2 27.82 -7.40 -15.44
N GLY A 3 28.49 -6.49 -16.15
CA GLY A 3 28.07 -5.96 -17.44
C GLY A 3 27.64 -4.48 -17.39
N ARG A 4 27.84 -3.78 -18.53
CA ARG A 4 27.46 -2.35 -18.70
C ARG A 4 26.17 -2.18 -19.51
N ALA A 5 25.66 -3.25 -20.12
CA ALA A 5 24.42 -3.25 -20.86
C ALA A 5 23.20 -3.30 -19.91
N ASP A 6 22.01 -3.02 -20.43
CA ASP A 6 20.75 -3.08 -19.67
C ASP A 6 20.50 -4.48 -19.09
N LEU A 7 20.82 -5.52 -19.86
CA LEU A 7 20.84 -6.89 -19.35
C LEU A 7 22.15 -7.14 -18.59
N LYS A 8 22.04 -7.35 -17.28
CA LYS A 8 23.15 -7.73 -16.41
C LYS A 8 23.35 -9.23 -16.39
N THR A 9 24.60 -9.66 -16.28
CA THR A 9 24.92 -11.08 -16.12
C THR A 9 24.98 -11.43 -14.64
N LEU A 10 24.19 -12.42 -14.20
CA LEU A 10 24.28 -12.97 -12.85
C LEU A 10 25.57 -13.75 -12.69
N THR A 11 26.48 -13.29 -11.85
CA THR A 11 27.81 -13.91 -11.64
C THR A 11 27.81 -14.89 -10.48
N SER A 12 27.00 -14.63 -9.45
CA SER A 12 26.82 -15.53 -8.31
C SER A 12 25.46 -15.29 -7.66
N ALA A 13 24.94 -16.33 -7.02
CA ALA A 13 23.75 -16.25 -6.18
C ALA A 13 23.95 -17.16 -4.95
N GLU A 14 23.61 -16.66 -3.79
CA GLU A 14 23.64 -17.41 -2.54
C GLU A 14 22.23 -17.62 -1.99
N ILE A 15 21.94 -18.83 -1.53
CA ILE A 15 20.65 -19.15 -0.90
C ILE A 15 20.76 -18.73 0.56
N LEU A 16 20.00 -17.70 0.96
CA LEU A 16 20.00 -17.18 2.34
C LEU A 16 19.20 -18.03 3.32
N GLY A 17 18.43 -19.03 2.85
CA GLY A 17 17.62 -19.90 3.69
C GLY A 17 16.87 -20.96 2.89
N PRO A 18 16.17 -21.88 3.56
CA PRO A 18 15.37 -22.87 2.86
C PRO A 18 14.25 -22.20 2.05
N PRO A 19 13.88 -22.75 0.89
CA PRO A 19 12.76 -22.24 0.12
C PRO A 19 11.47 -22.34 0.93
N GLY A 20 10.71 -21.27 0.98
CA GLY A 20 9.41 -21.21 1.62
C GLY A 20 8.29 -21.06 0.60
N PHE A 21 7.11 -21.56 0.95
CA PHE A 21 5.91 -21.41 0.12
C PHE A 21 4.87 -20.60 0.89
N LEU A 22 4.48 -19.47 0.33
CA LEU A 22 3.35 -18.69 0.84
C LEU A 22 2.04 -19.44 0.56
N GLN A 23 1.13 -19.40 1.51
CA GLN A 23 -0.14 -20.10 1.44
C GLN A 23 -1.32 -19.16 1.68
N LYS A 24 -2.49 -19.52 1.17
CA LYS A 24 -3.75 -18.80 1.38
C LYS A 24 -3.59 -17.28 1.09
N ASP A 25 -4.07 -16.45 1.98
CA ASP A 25 -4.05 -14.99 1.84
C ASP A 25 -2.63 -14.43 1.66
N SER A 26 -1.63 -15.00 2.35
CA SER A 26 -0.24 -14.55 2.25
C SER A 26 0.32 -14.67 0.82
N LEU A 27 -0.08 -15.71 0.07
CA LEU A 27 0.30 -15.87 -1.33
C LEU A 27 -0.23 -14.71 -2.18
N TYR A 28 -1.50 -14.36 -2.02
CA TYR A 28 -2.12 -13.28 -2.80
C TYR A 28 -1.56 -11.90 -2.44
N PHE A 29 -1.22 -11.68 -1.18
CA PHE A 29 -0.55 -10.45 -0.76
C PHE A 29 0.87 -10.35 -1.31
N GLY A 30 1.62 -11.44 -1.34
CA GLY A 30 2.92 -11.48 -2.00
C GLY A 30 2.81 -11.17 -3.50
N LEU A 31 1.86 -11.78 -4.20
CA LEU A 31 1.59 -11.49 -5.61
C LEU A 31 1.18 -10.02 -5.81
N TYR A 32 0.34 -9.49 -4.94
CA TYR A 32 -0.13 -8.11 -5.01
C TYR A 32 1.02 -7.11 -4.88
N ILE A 33 1.85 -7.26 -3.86
CA ILE A 33 2.99 -6.35 -3.65
C ILE A 33 4.01 -6.44 -4.79
N ASN A 34 4.32 -7.65 -5.26
CA ASN A 34 5.20 -7.82 -6.41
C ASN A 34 4.64 -7.16 -7.67
N GLU A 35 3.33 -7.29 -7.91
CA GLU A 35 2.69 -6.63 -9.06
C GLU A 35 2.71 -5.11 -8.91
N LEU A 36 2.50 -4.56 -7.70
CA LEU A 36 2.61 -3.12 -7.45
C LEU A 36 4.02 -2.59 -7.74
N ILE A 37 5.04 -3.26 -7.21
CA ILE A 37 6.44 -2.91 -7.46
C ILE A 37 6.72 -2.93 -8.96
N TYR A 38 6.37 -4.02 -9.63
CA TYR A 38 6.59 -4.16 -11.08
C TYR A 38 5.89 -3.09 -11.93
N ARG A 39 4.72 -2.60 -11.47
CA ARG A 39 3.93 -1.62 -12.22
C ARG A 39 4.32 -0.16 -11.94
N LEU A 40 4.80 0.12 -10.74
CA LEU A 40 5.01 1.49 -10.26
C LEU A 40 6.48 1.91 -10.21
N PHE A 41 7.42 0.98 -10.01
CA PHE A 41 8.84 1.29 -10.07
C PHE A 41 9.34 1.33 -11.52
N LEU A 42 10.25 2.26 -11.79
CA LEU A 42 11.02 2.28 -13.03
C LEU A 42 12.21 1.31 -12.91
N GLU A 43 12.61 0.71 -14.04
CA GLU A 43 13.65 -0.33 -14.07
C GLU A 43 15.01 0.07 -13.48
N GLN A 44 15.29 1.36 -13.34
CA GLN A 44 16.56 1.88 -12.82
C GLN A 44 16.47 2.48 -11.42
N ASP A 45 15.29 2.49 -10.81
CA ASP A 45 15.12 2.97 -9.44
C ASP A 45 15.67 1.93 -8.46
N SER A 46 16.82 2.22 -7.87
CA SER A 46 17.44 1.38 -6.85
C SER A 46 17.33 2.04 -5.49
N SER A 47 16.70 1.36 -4.53
CA SER A 47 16.62 1.80 -3.14
C SER A 47 16.93 0.63 -2.22
N GLU A 48 18.08 0.68 -1.54
CA GLU A 48 18.42 -0.31 -0.51
C GLU A 48 17.42 -0.28 0.63
N ARG A 49 17.00 0.91 1.05
CA ARG A 49 16.03 1.10 2.12
C ARG A 49 14.69 0.45 1.78
N PHE A 50 14.20 0.64 0.57
CA PHE A 50 12.96 0.01 0.13
C PHE A 50 13.10 -1.51 0.04
N TYR A 51 14.24 -2.01 -0.43
CA TYR A 51 14.52 -3.44 -0.47
C TYR A 51 14.47 -4.08 0.93
N ASP A 52 14.99 -3.41 1.96
CA ASP A 52 14.92 -3.91 3.33
C ASP A 52 13.47 -3.99 3.83
N HIS A 53 12.65 -2.97 3.58
CA HIS A 53 11.20 -3.01 3.89
C HIS A 53 10.49 -4.14 3.14
N TYR A 54 10.81 -4.34 1.86
CA TYR A 54 10.27 -5.44 1.08
C TYR A 54 10.65 -6.80 1.67
N LYS A 55 11.90 -6.98 2.03
CA LYS A 55 12.42 -8.20 2.66
C LYS A 55 11.73 -8.48 4.00
N GLU A 56 11.56 -7.46 4.83
CA GLU A 56 10.84 -7.58 6.10
C GLU A 56 9.38 -7.98 5.88
N PHE A 57 8.70 -7.35 4.92
CA PHE A 57 7.32 -7.67 4.58
C PHE A 57 7.19 -9.13 4.10
N ILE A 58 8.03 -9.57 3.16
CA ILE A 58 8.02 -10.97 2.67
C ILE A 58 8.30 -11.95 3.81
N ASN A 59 9.25 -11.66 4.69
CA ASN A 59 9.53 -12.49 5.86
C ASN A 59 8.33 -12.59 6.81
N ALA A 60 7.57 -11.51 6.97
CA ALA A 60 6.35 -11.52 7.77
C ALA A 60 5.26 -12.42 7.17
N LEU A 61 5.14 -12.47 5.83
CA LEU A 61 4.21 -13.37 5.15
C LEU A 61 4.49 -14.86 5.41
N PHE A 62 5.76 -15.23 5.65
CA PHE A 62 6.14 -16.60 6.01
C PHE A 62 5.86 -16.96 7.45
N ARG A 63 5.73 -15.97 8.36
CA ARG A 63 5.52 -16.21 9.80
C ARG A 63 4.08 -16.52 10.17
N GLY A 64 3.12 -16.20 9.32
CA GLY A 64 1.70 -16.43 9.62
C GLY A 64 0.74 -15.66 8.71
N PRO A 65 -0.56 -15.69 9.07
CA PRO A 65 -1.55 -14.91 8.35
C PRO A 65 -1.19 -13.42 8.44
N LEU A 66 -1.27 -12.73 7.30
CA LEU A 66 -0.96 -11.31 7.24
C LEU A 66 -1.97 -10.53 8.08
N ASP A 67 -1.44 -9.68 8.94
CA ASP A 67 -2.18 -8.59 9.56
C ASP A 67 -2.40 -7.45 8.53
N GLU A 68 -3.64 -7.01 8.34
CA GLU A 68 -3.96 -5.95 7.38
C GLU A 68 -3.18 -4.65 7.64
N PRO A 69 -2.97 -4.17 8.86
CA PRO A 69 -2.08 -3.05 9.16
C PRO A 69 -0.71 -3.16 8.52
N LEU A 70 -0.09 -4.33 8.53
CA LEU A 70 1.23 -4.52 7.92
C LEU A 70 1.21 -4.27 6.40
N LEU A 71 0.15 -4.73 5.71
CA LEU A 71 -0.04 -4.43 4.30
C LEU A 71 -0.20 -2.93 4.06
N ARG A 72 -1.01 -2.24 4.89
CA ARG A 72 -1.22 -0.78 4.75
C ARG A 72 0.07 -0.01 4.99
N LYS A 73 0.85 -0.38 6.00
CA LYS A 73 2.19 0.21 6.24
C LYS A 73 3.11 0.04 5.04
N PHE A 74 3.14 -1.14 4.46
CA PHE A 74 3.97 -1.38 3.28
C PHE A 74 3.53 -0.53 2.07
N GLU A 75 2.23 -0.39 1.82
CA GLU A 75 1.71 0.47 0.75
C GLU A 75 2.09 1.95 0.96
N ILE A 76 2.09 2.44 2.22
CA ILE A 76 2.56 3.79 2.55
C ILE A 76 4.05 3.93 2.23
N VAL A 77 4.87 2.97 2.65
CA VAL A 77 6.32 2.97 2.37
C VAL A 77 6.57 2.98 0.86
N LEU A 78 5.84 2.17 0.11
CA LEU A 78 5.93 2.11 -1.35
C LEU A 78 5.62 3.46 -1.99
N LEU A 79 4.51 4.10 -1.62
CA LEU A 79 4.13 5.40 -2.17
C LEU A 79 5.13 6.50 -1.79
N ASN A 80 5.64 6.49 -0.57
CA ASN A 80 6.67 7.44 -0.13
C ASN A 80 7.95 7.30 -0.92
N GLU A 81 8.40 6.07 -1.18
CA GLU A 81 9.61 5.79 -1.95
C GLU A 81 9.49 6.28 -3.40
N LEU A 82 8.29 6.17 -3.97
CA LEU A 82 7.99 6.68 -5.31
C LEU A 82 7.81 8.21 -5.36
N GLY A 83 7.96 8.91 -4.24
CA GLY A 83 7.73 10.36 -4.17
C GLY A 83 6.25 10.76 -4.14
N TYR A 84 5.36 9.82 -3.93
CA TYR A 84 3.91 10.02 -3.86
C TYR A 84 3.40 10.08 -2.41
N GLY A 85 4.20 10.65 -1.52
CA GLY A 85 3.90 10.73 -0.09
C GLY A 85 2.50 11.29 0.19
N LEU A 86 1.83 10.68 1.18
CA LEU A 86 0.50 11.09 1.59
C LEU A 86 0.59 12.21 2.64
N VAL A 87 -0.04 13.35 2.37
CA VAL A 87 -0.27 14.40 3.37
C VAL A 87 -1.58 14.07 4.08
N LEU A 88 -1.50 13.69 5.36
CA LEU A 88 -2.63 13.15 6.12
C LEU A 88 -2.94 13.92 7.42
N ASP A 89 -2.23 14.99 7.68
CA ASP A 89 -2.34 15.81 8.90
C ASP A 89 -3.07 17.14 8.68
N SER A 90 -3.20 17.56 7.43
CA SER A 90 -3.77 18.84 7.06
C SER A 90 -4.78 18.76 5.93
N GLU A 91 -5.66 19.75 5.87
CA GLU A 91 -6.63 19.96 4.81
C GLU A 91 -5.94 20.58 3.59
N ALA A 92 -6.25 20.08 2.40
CA ALA A 92 -5.50 20.38 1.18
C ALA A 92 -5.67 21.82 0.64
N GLU A 93 -6.80 22.48 0.90
CA GLU A 93 -7.10 23.82 0.39
C GLU A 93 -6.69 24.92 1.40
N SER A 94 -6.99 24.72 2.68
CA SER A 94 -6.70 25.70 3.72
C SER A 94 -5.33 25.54 4.38
N GLY A 95 -4.78 24.32 4.38
CA GLY A 95 -3.59 23.96 5.14
C GLY A 95 -3.83 23.80 6.64
N ASP A 96 -5.09 23.91 7.09
CA ASP A 96 -5.43 23.75 8.51
C ASP A 96 -5.31 22.29 8.95
N GLU A 97 -5.07 22.10 10.26
CA GLU A 97 -5.10 20.77 10.85
C GLU A 97 -6.47 20.10 10.67
N LEU A 98 -6.48 18.78 10.57
CA LEU A 98 -7.73 18.05 10.43
C LEU A 98 -8.56 18.12 11.72
N GLU A 99 -9.82 18.48 11.60
CA GLU A 99 -10.78 18.40 12.69
C GLU A 99 -11.19 16.93 12.91
N PRO A 100 -11.12 16.39 14.13
CA PRO A 100 -11.49 14.99 14.41
C PRO A 100 -12.90 14.61 13.96
N ASP A 101 -13.86 15.51 14.09
CA ASP A 101 -15.26 15.31 13.67
C ASP A 101 -15.54 15.81 12.24
N GLY A 102 -14.54 16.35 11.57
CA GLY A 102 -14.61 16.77 10.18
C GLY A 102 -14.80 15.59 9.23
N HIS A 103 -15.36 15.88 8.06
CA HIS A 103 -15.56 14.92 6.98
C HIS A 103 -14.66 15.28 5.80
N TYR A 104 -13.92 14.30 5.29
CA TYR A 104 -12.91 14.51 4.27
C TYR A 104 -13.02 13.51 3.13
N LEU A 105 -12.62 13.95 1.94
CA LEU A 105 -12.33 13.08 0.80
C LEU A 105 -10.82 13.14 0.52
N TYR A 106 -10.23 11.99 0.28
CA TYR A 106 -8.87 11.95 -0.24
C TYR A 106 -8.89 12.12 -1.76
N VAL A 107 -8.13 13.09 -2.24
CA VAL A 107 -7.93 13.38 -3.66
C VAL A 107 -6.46 13.16 -3.99
N PRO A 108 -6.10 12.20 -4.87
CA PRO A 108 -4.72 11.97 -5.26
C PRO A 108 -4.01 13.23 -5.71
N GLN A 109 -2.75 13.40 -5.34
CA GLN A 109 -1.90 14.57 -5.57
C GLN A 109 -2.29 15.84 -4.79
N PHE A 110 -3.51 15.94 -4.29
CA PHE A 110 -3.97 17.13 -3.55
C PHE A 110 -4.03 16.88 -2.04
N GLY A 111 -4.37 15.67 -1.60
CA GLY A 111 -4.52 15.36 -0.18
C GLY A 111 -5.98 15.27 0.27
N LEU A 112 -6.24 15.67 1.51
CA LEU A 112 -7.54 15.57 2.17
C LEU A 112 -8.33 16.86 1.99
N LYS A 113 -9.47 16.76 1.32
CA LYS A 113 -10.37 17.88 1.06
C LYS A 113 -11.58 17.80 1.99
N LYS A 114 -11.87 18.88 2.73
CA LYS A 114 -13.05 18.96 3.61
C LYS A 114 -14.33 18.93 2.79
N VAL A 115 -15.31 18.13 3.22
CA VAL A 115 -16.59 17.98 2.53
C VAL A 115 -17.76 18.07 3.50
N ASN A 116 -18.94 18.41 2.96
CA ASN A 116 -20.16 18.40 3.74
C ASN A 116 -20.82 17.01 3.68
N GLU A 117 -21.13 16.42 4.84
CA GLU A 117 -21.77 15.10 4.97
C GLU A 117 -23.03 14.96 4.10
N LYS A 118 -23.82 16.04 3.96
CA LYS A 118 -25.07 16.01 3.17
C LYS A 118 -24.85 15.74 1.68
N ASN A 119 -23.68 16.03 1.17
CA ASN A 119 -23.38 15.98 -0.26
C ASN A 119 -22.50 14.78 -0.66
N THR A 120 -22.05 13.97 0.30
CA THR A 120 -21.06 12.94 0.02
C THR A 120 -21.36 11.66 0.80
N LYS A 121 -21.71 10.59 0.08
CA LYS A 121 -21.97 9.28 0.68
C LYS A 121 -20.71 8.54 1.16
N HIS A 122 -19.54 8.95 0.71
CA HIS A 122 -18.28 8.28 0.97
C HIS A 122 -17.23 9.26 1.49
N PHE A 123 -17.27 9.59 2.76
CA PHE A 123 -16.28 10.43 3.43
C PHE A 123 -15.43 9.63 4.42
N LEU A 124 -14.32 10.22 4.79
CA LEU A 124 -13.45 9.80 5.89
C LEU A 124 -13.70 10.74 7.07
N LYS A 125 -13.72 10.22 8.28
CA LYS A 125 -13.72 11.08 9.47
C LYS A 125 -12.30 11.50 9.81
N GLY A 126 -12.11 12.77 10.19
CA GLY A 126 -10.81 13.29 10.53
C GLY A 126 -10.11 12.47 11.60
N ARG A 127 -10.84 12.05 12.67
CA ARG A 127 -10.28 11.19 13.73
C ARG A 127 -9.69 9.88 13.23
N ASP A 128 -10.30 9.26 12.20
CA ASP A 128 -9.85 7.98 11.66
C ASP A 128 -8.57 8.16 10.82
N VAL A 129 -8.48 9.29 10.12
CA VAL A 129 -7.29 9.66 9.35
C VAL A 129 -6.15 10.07 10.28
N LEU A 130 -6.43 10.88 11.32
CA LEU A 130 -5.43 11.26 12.33
C LEU A 130 -4.88 10.05 13.08
N ALA A 131 -5.73 9.06 13.42
CA ALA A 131 -5.28 7.81 14.01
C ALA A 131 -4.34 7.04 13.06
N MET A 132 -4.67 6.98 11.76
CA MET A 132 -3.78 6.39 10.74
C MET A 132 -2.45 7.15 10.66
N ALA A 133 -2.47 8.47 10.61
CA ALA A 133 -1.28 9.31 10.56
C ALA A 133 -0.41 9.17 11.82
N GLY A 134 -1.05 8.97 12.97
CA GLY A 134 -0.40 8.72 14.27
C GLY A 134 0.05 7.26 14.49
N ASP A 135 0.02 6.42 13.47
CA ASP A 135 0.42 4.98 13.53
C ASP A 135 -0.42 4.14 14.52
N ASP A 136 -1.63 4.58 14.85
CA ASP A 136 -2.58 3.82 15.69
C ASP A 136 -3.32 2.75 14.90
N TRP A 137 -2.63 1.67 14.62
CA TRP A 137 -3.17 0.53 13.86
C TRP A 137 -4.03 -0.41 14.71
N SER A 138 -4.12 -0.19 16.01
CA SER A 138 -5.06 -0.91 16.88
C SER A 138 -6.51 -0.46 16.66
N ASN A 139 -6.70 0.71 16.06
CA ASN A 139 -8.01 1.27 15.72
C ASN A 139 -8.52 0.71 14.36
N PRO A 140 -9.58 -0.12 14.35
CA PRO A 140 -10.11 -0.69 13.11
C PRO A 140 -10.60 0.37 12.10
N MET A 141 -11.00 1.56 12.57
CA MET A 141 -11.46 2.64 11.70
C MET A 141 -10.30 3.33 11.01
N ALA A 142 -9.13 3.44 11.65
CA ALA A 142 -7.88 3.90 11.03
C ALA A 142 -7.46 2.93 9.89
N VAL A 143 -7.51 1.62 10.11
CA VAL A 143 -7.23 0.60 9.10
C VAL A 143 -8.19 0.73 7.91
N LYS A 144 -9.48 0.97 8.17
CA LYS A 144 -10.49 1.18 7.13
C LYS A 144 -10.26 2.47 6.34
N ALA A 145 -9.86 3.56 7.02
CA ALA A 145 -9.49 4.81 6.38
C ALA A 145 -8.26 4.61 5.48
N ALA A 146 -7.22 3.97 6.00
CA ALA A 146 -6.01 3.63 5.26
C ALA A 146 -6.33 2.82 3.99
N ARG A 147 -7.14 1.76 4.10
CA ARG A 147 -7.57 0.96 2.95
C ARG A 147 -8.19 1.81 1.84
N ARG A 148 -9.03 2.78 2.21
CA ARG A 148 -9.71 3.65 1.23
C ARG A 148 -8.75 4.65 0.59
N ILE A 149 -7.95 5.34 1.40
CA ILE A 149 -6.96 6.32 0.93
C ILE A 149 -5.96 5.63 0.00
N LEU A 150 -5.33 4.56 0.46
CA LEU A 150 -4.30 3.84 -0.28
C LEU A 150 -4.84 3.19 -1.56
N LYS A 151 -6.07 2.63 -1.51
CA LYS A 151 -6.72 2.15 -2.73
C LYS A 151 -6.88 3.25 -3.75
N THR A 152 -7.38 4.42 -3.34
CA THR A 152 -7.60 5.57 -4.23
C THR A 152 -6.28 6.10 -4.79
N ALA A 153 -5.24 6.23 -3.95
CA ALA A 153 -3.92 6.66 -4.38
C ALA A 153 -3.30 5.69 -5.39
N ILE A 154 -3.26 4.41 -5.05
CA ILE A 154 -2.66 3.36 -5.90
C ILE A 154 -3.41 3.25 -7.24
N ASP A 155 -4.75 3.23 -7.23
CA ASP A 155 -5.54 3.15 -8.45
C ASP A 155 -5.29 4.36 -9.38
N PHE A 156 -5.07 5.54 -8.80
CA PHE A 156 -4.70 6.74 -9.55
C PHE A 156 -3.32 6.60 -10.22
N TYR A 157 -2.30 6.17 -9.47
CA TYR A 157 -0.95 6.03 -10.03
C TYR A 157 -0.79 4.83 -10.97
N LEU A 158 -1.69 3.85 -10.90
CA LEU A 158 -1.78 2.77 -11.88
C LEU A 158 -2.38 3.22 -13.22
N ASP A 159 -2.91 4.45 -13.31
CA ASP A 159 -3.47 5.02 -14.53
C ASP A 159 -4.49 4.09 -15.22
N GLY A 160 -5.45 3.59 -14.43
CA GLY A 160 -6.50 2.69 -14.90
C GLY A 160 -6.06 1.25 -15.20
N LYS A 161 -4.78 0.91 -15.03
CA LYS A 161 -4.31 -0.47 -15.20
C LYS A 161 -4.81 -1.33 -14.05
N GLN A 162 -5.54 -2.38 -14.38
CA GLN A 162 -6.05 -3.32 -13.38
C GLN A 162 -4.94 -4.26 -12.87
N LEU A 163 -4.95 -4.51 -11.56
CA LEU A 163 -4.06 -5.50 -10.95
C LEU A 163 -4.67 -6.91 -11.06
N HIS A 164 -3.92 -7.83 -11.66
CA HIS A 164 -4.32 -9.24 -11.79
C HIS A 164 -4.41 -9.93 -10.42
N SER A 165 -3.50 -9.60 -9.51
CA SER A 165 -3.48 -10.12 -8.14
C SER A 165 -4.76 -9.81 -7.36
N ARG A 166 -5.32 -8.60 -7.51
CA ARG A 166 -6.61 -8.23 -6.87
C ARG A 166 -7.78 -9.06 -7.41
N ARG A 167 -7.78 -9.38 -8.72
CA ARG A 167 -8.80 -10.24 -9.32
C ARG A 167 -8.66 -11.66 -8.80
N LEU A 168 -7.45 -12.22 -8.84
CA LEU A 168 -7.16 -13.56 -8.33
C LEU A 168 -7.57 -13.72 -6.85
N TYR A 169 -7.29 -12.71 -6.01
CA TYR A 169 -7.69 -12.76 -4.60
C TYR A 169 -9.20 -12.75 -4.41
N ARG A 170 -9.93 -11.97 -5.19
CA ARG A 170 -11.40 -11.94 -5.17
C ARG A 170 -11.98 -13.30 -5.56
N ASP A 171 -11.50 -13.84 -6.70
CA ASP A 171 -11.95 -15.14 -7.19
C ASP A 171 -11.69 -16.27 -6.15
N PHE A 172 -10.55 -16.20 -5.46
CA PHE A 172 -10.21 -17.11 -4.36
C PHE A 172 -11.17 -16.97 -3.17
N LYS A 173 -11.50 -15.74 -2.74
CA LYS A 173 -12.44 -15.50 -1.63
C LYS A 173 -13.84 -15.99 -1.96
N ASP A 174 -14.31 -15.73 -3.18
CA ASP A 174 -15.63 -16.16 -3.64
C ASP A 174 -15.73 -17.69 -3.67
N ALA A 175 -14.67 -18.38 -4.15
CA ALA A 175 -14.59 -19.84 -4.13
C ALA A 175 -14.49 -20.45 -2.73
N SER A 176 -13.93 -19.72 -1.76
CA SER A 176 -13.76 -20.19 -0.37
C SER A 176 -15.00 -19.94 0.52
N SER A 177 -16.00 -19.23 0.01
CA SER A 177 -17.23 -18.88 0.71
C SER A 177 -18.40 -19.83 0.40
N ILE A 178 -18.14 -20.86 -0.44
CA ILE A 178 -19.06 -21.95 -0.79
C ILE A 178 -18.74 -23.17 0.06
#